data_7a182685272de942281de71c93167abe
#
_entry.id   7a182685272de942281de71c93167abe
#
_cell.length_a   1.000
_cell.length_b   1.000
_cell.length_c   1.000
_cell.angle_alpha   90.00
_cell.angle_beta   90.00
_cell.angle_gamma   90.00
#
_symmetry.space_group_name_H-M   'P 1'
#
loop_
_entity.id
_entity.type
_entity.pdbx_description
1 polymer ?
#
loop_
_entity_poly.entity_id
_entity_poly.type
_entity_poly.pdbx_seq_one_letter_code
_entity_poly.pdbx_strand_id
1 'polypeptide(L)'
;MSDALTRFVGGFVDELARSGVRHVCLAPGSRSAPLALLLKQHPAVRVWTHLDERSAAFFALGMAKVLREPVAILCTSGTAAVNFAPAVVEAYFARVPLIVLTADRPPELRDVGANQTIDQVRLFGSHVKWSIDMMLPETAPEALRYARAVACRAPAIARADAAGPVHVNFPFREPLIPAGDGLSSERNGADVPEPAPFAHVDEIPRRPEPTSLAPLANELLGMERGLIVCGPQDDPEFPEAVARLADELNVPILADPLSQVRCGPHHGPLIIDAYDAFLRSDEISDSLAPQLLLRFGAAPTSKPLLSYLQRHAASRQVLIDSGDGWRDRALTADQQIRSDPRLFCEALREALRSSERTRPERDTSQWPARWQEMNRNARAALADRLQEEAGCSEPGVFVELAGLLPAGATLFAGNSMPVRDLDTFFGGSRLPIRFLANRGASGIDGVVSSALGASAAGSEPLVLVIGDLSFYHDMNGLLAAKRHGLNATIILVNNDGGGIFSFLPQAEQSEHFEELFGTPHGLDFRHAAEMYGLAYRHVEGPDQFRAAVRESIDAPGVQLIEVRTDRRANVLLHEELWSAASRAARAPITP
;
A
#
# COMPACT_ATOMS: atom_id res chain seq x y z
N MET A 1 -19.77 -27.19 28.06
CA MET A 1 -18.77 -26.85 27.00
C MET A 1 -19.37 -25.94 25.96
N SER A 2 -20.51 -26.23 25.37
CA SER A 2 -21.19 -25.38 24.37
C SER A 2 -21.52 -23.97 24.89
N ASP A 3 -21.95 -23.81 26.15
CA ASP A 3 -22.20 -22.52 26.79
C ASP A 3 -20.93 -21.74 27.05
N ALA A 4 -19.84 -22.40 27.49
CA ALA A 4 -18.52 -21.76 27.67
C ALA A 4 -17.99 -21.21 26.36
N LEU A 5 -18.10 -21.98 25.27
CA LEU A 5 -17.69 -21.58 23.93
C LEU A 5 -18.46 -20.33 23.48
N THR A 6 -19.80 -20.36 23.61
CA THR A 6 -20.68 -19.25 23.22
C THR A 6 -20.34 -17.96 23.98
N ARG A 7 -20.22 -18.04 25.30
CA ARG A 7 -19.99 -16.85 26.15
C ARG A 7 -18.59 -16.29 26.00
N PHE A 8 -17.57 -17.14 25.94
CA PHE A 8 -16.18 -16.71 25.82
C PHE A 8 -15.89 -16.11 24.43
N VAL A 9 -16.23 -16.85 23.35
CA VAL A 9 -15.99 -16.39 21.98
C VAL A 9 -16.98 -15.29 21.60
N GLY A 10 -18.24 -15.36 22.04
CA GLY A 10 -19.23 -14.30 21.82
C GLY A 10 -18.82 -12.98 22.47
N GLY A 11 -18.32 -13.03 23.72
CA GLY A 11 -17.77 -11.85 24.39
C GLY A 11 -16.55 -11.27 23.69
N PHE A 12 -15.66 -12.11 23.14
CA PHE A 12 -14.55 -11.67 22.31
C PHE A 12 -15.03 -10.98 21.01
N VAL A 13 -15.96 -11.59 20.28
CA VAL A 13 -16.49 -11.08 19.01
C VAL A 13 -17.23 -9.74 19.19
N ASP A 14 -18.09 -9.67 20.22
CA ASP A 14 -18.81 -8.43 20.54
C ASP A 14 -17.84 -7.29 20.89
N GLU A 15 -16.81 -7.57 21.69
CA GLU A 15 -15.81 -6.57 22.05
C GLU A 15 -14.92 -6.17 20.89
N LEU A 16 -14.54 -7.12 20.03
CA LEU A 16 -13.78 -6.85 18.82
C LEU A 16 -14.52 -5.86 17.90
N ALA A 17 -15.84 -6.08 17.74
CA ALA A 17 -16.71 -5.18 16.99
C ALA A 17 -16.83 -3.79 17.65
N ARG A 18 -16.98 -3.71 18.98
CA ARG A 18 -16.98 -2.44 19.73
C ARG A 18 -15.68 -1.68 19.62
N SER A 19 -14.55 -2.40 19.49
CA SER A 19 -13.23 -1.83 19.31
C SER A 19 -12.91 -1.41 17.86
N GLY A 20 -13.94 -1.40 16.97
CA GLY A 20 -13.84 -0.84 15.62
C GLY A 20 -13.58 -1.84 14.50
N VAL A 21 -13.49 -3.14 14.76
CA VAL A 21 -13.33 -4.15 13.70
C VAL A 21 -14.68 -4.45 13.06
N ARG A 22 -14.87 -3.97 11.83
CA ARG A 22 -16.14 -4.09 11.08
C ARG A 22 -16.09 -5.14 9.97
N HIS A 23 -14.90 -5.54 9.54
CA HIS A 23 -14.71 -6.44 8.41
C HIS A 23 -13.85 -7.64 8.81
N VAL A 24 -14.30 -8.83 8.39
CA VAL A 24 -13.59 -10.09 8.61
C VAL A 24 -13.54 -10.88 7.30
N CYS A 25 -12.34 -11.15 6.80
CA CYS A 25 -12.12 -12.04 5.67
C CYS A 25 -11.81 -13.44 6.19
N LEU A 26 -12.61 -14.42 5.82
CA LEU A 26 -12.46 -15.78 6.35
C LEU A 26 -12.35 -16.84 5.24
N ALA A 27 -11.53 -17.85 5.51
CA ALA A 27 -11.52 -19.10 4.78
C ALA A 27 -12.23 -20.20 5.62
N PRO A 28 -13.11 -21.02 5.00
CA PRO A 28 -13.88 -22.03 5.71
C PRO A 28 -13.01 -23.15 6.31
N GLY A 29 -13.39 -23.59 7.51
CA GLY A 29 -12.76 -24.75 8.14
C GLY A 29 -13.47 -25.14 9.44
N SER A 30 -13.40 -26.41 9.81
CA SER A 30 -14.13 -26.93 10.95
C SER A 30 -13.68 -26.32 12.29
N ARG A 31 -12.36 -26.21 12.53
CA ARG A 31 -11.84 -25.72 13.81
C ARG A 31 -12.15 -24.23 14.06
N SER A 32 -12.31 -23.44 12.99
CA SER A 32 -12.70 -22.03 13.09
C SER A 32 -14.21 -21.79 13.22
N ALA A 33 -15.04 -22.85 13.19
CA ALA A 33 -16.51 -22.73 13.27
C ALA A 33 -17.01 -21.87 14.43
N PRO A 34 -16.45 -21.93 15.67
CA PRO A 34 -16.90 -21.08 16.76
C PRO A 34 -16.82 -19.59 16.45
N LEU A 35 -15.66 -19.14 15.94
CA LEU A 35 -15.45 -17.75 15.55
C LEU A 35 -16.28 -17.38 14.31
N ALA A 36 -16.27 -18.23 13.28
CA ALA A 36 -16.96 -17.96 12.02
C ALA A 36 -18.47 -17.75 12.20
N LEU A 37 -19.12 -18.61 12.99
CA LEU A 37 -20.55 -18.52 13.24
C LEU A 37 -20.93 -17.27 14.03
N LEU A 38 -20.21 -16.98 15.12
CA LEU A 38 -20.47 -15.82 15.96
C LEU A 38 -20.15 -14.49 15.25
N LEU A 39 -19.07 -14.41 14.47
CA LEU A 39 -18.77 -13.26 13.63
C LEU A 39 -19.86 -13.03 12.57
N LYS A 40 -20.36 -14.09 11.93
CA LYS A 40 -21.44 -13.98 10.93
C LYS A 40 -22.77 -13.53 11.52
N GLN A 41 -23.04 -13.93 12.77
CA GLN A 41 -24.27 -13.55 13.51
C GLN A 41 -24.19 -12.11 14.04
N HIS A 42 -22.98 -11.54 14.18
CA HIS A 42 -22.82 -10.19 14.75
C HIS A 42 -23.27 -9.11 13.76
N PRO A 43 -24.27 -8.25 14.10
CA PRO A 43 -24.89 -7.31 13.16
C PRO A 43 -23.95 -6.20 12.67
N ALA A 44 -22.93 -5.84 13.44
CA ALA A 44 -21.95 -4.81 13.09
C ALA A 44 -20.73 -5.35 12.33
N VAL A 45 -20.67 -6.66 12.05
CA VAL A 45 -19.52 -7.29 11.37
C VAL A 45 -19.95 -7.81 10.01
N ARG A 46 -19.25 -7.35 8.97
CA ARG A 46 -19.40 -7.90 7.61
C ARG A 46 -18.35 -8.98 7.37
N VAL A 47 -18.83 -10.18 7.06
CA VAL A 47 -17.97 -11.33 6.76
C VAL A 47 -17.83 -11.50 5.26
N TRP A 48 -16.57 -11.57 4.80
CA TRP A 48 -16.15 -11.81 3.43
C TRP A 48 -15.55 -13.20 3.32
N THR A 49 -16.23 -14.11 2.65
CA THR A 49 -15.82 -15.52 2.57
C THR A 49 -14.97 -15.76 1.31
N HIS A 50 -13.80 -16.34 1.51
CA HIS A 50 -12.85 -16.75 0.46
C HIS A 50 -12.60 -18.25 0.54
N LEU A 51 -12.09 -18.86 -0.54
CA LEU A 51 -11.70 -20.28 -0.53
C LEU A 51 -10.19 -20.47 -0.34
N ASP A 52 -9.40 -19.51 -0.79
CA ASP A 52 -7.94 -19.50 -0.66
C ASP A 52 -7.54 -18.54 0.47
N GLU A 53 -6.84 -19.05 1.47
CA GLU A 53 -6.41 -18.28 2.63
C GLU A 53 -5.45 -17.15 2.27
N ARG A 54 -4.53 -17.37 1.35
CA ARG A 54 -3.61 -16.34 0.87
C ARG A 54 -4.37 -15.19 0.22
N SER A 55 -5.30 -15.50 -0.67
CA SER A 55 -6.18 -14.49 -1.30
C SER A 55 -7.05 -13.77 -0.28
N ALA A 56 -7.59 -14.47 0.73
CA ALA A 56 -8.36 -13.86 1.82
C ALA A 56 -7.54 -12.82 2.59
N ALA A 57 -6.28 -13.16 2.90
CA ALA A 57 -5.41 -12.29 3.68
C ALA A 57 -4.97 -11.05 2.89
N PHE A 58 -4.65 -11.19 1.60
CA PHE A 58 -4.35 -10.04 0.74
C PHE A 58 -5.58 -9.19 0.43
N PHE A 59 -6.76 -9.78 0.34
CA PHE A 59 -8.02 -9.03 0.22
C PHE A 59 -8.23 -8.15 1.46
N ALA A 60 -8.04 -8.71 2.65
CA ALA A 60 -8.11 -7.95 3.90
C ALA A 60 -7.04 -6.85 3.96
N LEU A 61 -5.82 -7.12 3.47
CA LEU A 61 -4.75 -6.12 3.36
C LEU A 61 -5.18 -4.92 2.50
N GLY A 62 -5.72 -5.18 1.31
CA GLY A 62 -6.18 -4.12 0.41
C GLY A 62 -7.33 -3.32 1.02
N MET A 63 -8.25 -3.98 1.69
CA MET A 63 -9.35 -3.34 2.42
C MET A 63 -8.82 -2.45 3.56
N ALA A 64 -7.90 -2.96 4.39
CA ALA A 64 -7.33 -2.22 5.51
C ALA A 64 -6.52 -0.99 5.04
N LYS A 65 -5.83 -1.07 3.89
CA LYS A 65 -5.15 0.09 3.27
C LYS A 65 -6.12 1.22 2.92
N VAL A 66 -7.32 0.89 2.45
CA VAL A 66 -8.33 1.90 2.09
C VAL A 66 -8.99 2.48 3.32
N LEU A 67 -9.46 1.62 4.23
CA LEU A 67 -10.17 2.02 5.43
C LEU A 67 -9.25 2.68 6.48
N ARG A 68 -7.95 2.31 6.49
CA ARG A 68 -6.99 2.65 7.54
C ARG A 68 -7.44 2.20 8.94
N GLU A 69 -8.26 1.16 8.95
CA GLU A 69 -8.82 0.52 10.12
C GLU A 69 -8.43 -0.96 10.15
N PRO A 70 -8.39 -1.59 11.34
CA PRO A 70 -8.09 -3.00 11.44
C PRO A 70 -9.14 -3.86 10.75
N VAL A 71 -8.69 -4.73 9.83
CA VAL A 71 -9.49 -5.78 9.22
C VAL A 71 -9.03 -7.12 9.78
N ALA A 72 -9.97 -7.97 10.18
CA ALA A 72 -9.63 -9.30 10.68
C ALA A 72 -9.55 -10.33 9.53
N ILE A 73 -8.65 -11.29 9.68
CA ILE A 73 -8.56 -12.49 8.86
C ILE A 73 -8.74 -13.71 9.74
N LEU A 74 -9.49 -14.71 9.28
CA LEU A 74 -9.80 -15.90 10.04
C LEU A 74 -9.62 -17.17 9.21
N CYS A 75 -8.88 -18.14 9.74
CA CYS A 75 -8.79 -19.48 9.15
C CYS A 75 -8.84 -20.58 10.21
N THR A 76 -8.95 -21.81 9.73
CA THR A 76 -8.80 -23.04 10.51
C THR A 76 -7.32 -23.30 10.84
N SER A 77 -7.03 -24.42 11.48
CA SER A 77 -5.68 -24.81 11.89
C SER A 77 -4.85 -25.44 10.75
N GLY A 78 -3.57 -25.59 10.99
CA GLY A 78 -2.64 -26.24 10.07
C GLY A 78 -2.11 -25.30 9.00
N THR A 79 -1.91 -25.80 7.79
CA THR A 79 -1.35 -25.02 6.67
C THR A 79 -2.20 -23.82 6.25
N ALA A 80 -3.50 -23.81 6.57
CA ALA A 80 -4.38 -22.66 6.39
C ALA A 80 -3.79 -21.40 7.05
N ALA A 81 -3.34 -21.52 8.31
CA ALA A 81 -2.71 -20.42 9.02
C ALA A 81 -1.39 -19.96 8.38
N VAL A 82 -0.59 -20.90 7.85
CA VAL A 82 0.68 -20.60 7.17
C VAL A 82 0.46 -19.82 5.89
N ASN A 83 -0.64 -20.06 5.15
CA ASN A 83 -0.97 -19.32 3.94
C ASN A 83 -1.26 -17.83 4.18
N PHE A 84 -1.49 -17.39 5.40
CA PHE A 84 -1.59 -15.97 5.73
C PHE A 84 -0.23 -15.25 5.76
N ALA A 85 0.87 -15.99 5.89
CA ALA A 85 2.20 -15.43 6.11
C ALA A 85 2.62 -14.35 5.08
N PRO A 86 2.45 -14.54 3.76
CA PRO A 86 2.85 -13.51 2.79
C PRO A 86 2.14 -12.16 3.03
N ALA A 87 0.83 -12.16 3.26
CA ALA A 87 0.08 -10.95 3.53
C ALA A 87 0.42 -10.33 4.89
N VAL A 88 0.70 -11.15 5.91
CA VAL A 88 1.14 -10.69 7.23
C VAL A 88 2.49 -9.99 7.14
N VAL A 89 3.44 -10.55 6.37
CA VAL A 89 4.75 -9.93 6.12
C VAL A 89 4.58 -8.59 5.38
N GLU A 90 3.80 -8.57 4.30
CA GLU A 90 3.51 -7.34 3.58
C GLU A 90 2.86 -6.29 4.50
N ALA A 91 1.85 -6.68 5.31
CA ALA A 91 1.18 -5.79 6.26
C ALA A 91 2.13 -5.18 7.30
N TYR A 92 3.07 -5.99 7.80
CA TYR A 92 4.05 -5.54 8.79
C TYR A 92 4.95 -4.43 8.23
N PHE A 93 5.54 -4.65 7.05
CA PHE A 93 6.44 -3.68 6.44
C PHE A 93 5.70 -2.48 5.82
N ALA A 94 4.48 -2.69 5.32
CA ALA A 94 3.61 -1.63 4.80
C ALA A 94 2.89 -0.83 5.91
N ARG A 95 2.99 -1.27 7.18
CA ARG A 95 2.28 -0.66 8.32
C ARG A 95 0.76 -0.65 8.16
N VAL A 96 0.21 -1.80 7.77
CA VAL A 96 -1.23 -1.99 7.59
C VAL A 96 -1.81 -2.77 8.78
N PRO A 97 -2.84 -2.28 9.47
CA PRO A 97 -3.40 -2.95 10.64
C PRO A 97 -4.22 -4.18 10.24
N LEU A 98 -3.78 -5.37 10.62
CA LEU A 98 -4.50 -6.62 10.46
C LEU A 98 -4.68 -7.34 11.80
N ILE A 99 -5.83 -7.98 12.01
CA ILE A 99 -6.09 -8.87 13.14
C ILE A 99 -6.11 -10.31 12.63
N VAL A 100 -5.04 -11.04 12.88
CA VAL A 100 -4.89 -12.43 12.41
C VAL A 100 -5.47 -13.37 13.46
N LEU A 101 -6.62 -13.97 13.16
CA LEU A 101 -7.31 -14.95 13.99
C LEU A 101 -7.06 -16.34 13.44
N THR A 102 -6.36 -17.19 14.18
CA THR A 102 -6.14 -18.59 13.80
C THR A 102 -6.81 -19.51 14.80
N ALA A 103 -7.63 -20.45 14.31
CA ALA A 103 -8.14 -21.50 15.15
C ALA A 103 -7.12 -22.63 15.27
N ASP A 104 -7.00 -23.23 16.45
CA ASP A 104 -5.99 -24.25 16.74
C ASP A 104 -6.58 -25.44 17.49
N ARG A 105 -5.83 -26.53 17.51
CA ARG A 105 -6.06 -27.67 18.41
C ARG A 105 -5.75 -27.28 19.85
N PRO A 106 -6.45 -27.89 20.83
CA PRO A 106 -6.13 -27.65 22.24
C PRO A 106 -4.74 -28.20 22.58
N PRO A 107 -4.12 -27.73 23.69
CA PRO A 107 -2.74 -28.09 24.05
C PRO A 107 -2.44 -29.59 24.09
N GLU A 108 -3.41 -30.40 24.54
CA GLU A 108 -3.26 -31.86 24.62
C GLU A 108 -3.17 -32.58 23.26
N LEU A 109 -3.48 -31.89 22.17
CA LEU A 109 -3.38 -32.43 20.80
C LEU A 109 -2.18 -31.87 20.03
N ARG A 110 -1.37 -31.00 20.66
CA ARG A 110 -0.17 -30.45 20.03
C ARG A 110 1.00 -31.44 20.17
N ASP A 111 1.79 -31.57 19.10
CA ASP A 111 3.00 -32.41 19.03
C ASP A 111 2.79 -33.90 19.38
N VAL A 112 1.59 -34.42 19.08
CA VAL A 112 1.24 -35.83 19.29
C VAL A 112 0.74 -36.51 18.01
N GLY A 113 1.04 -35.94 16.83
CA GLY A 113 0.63 -36.47 15.54
C GLY A 113 -0.87 -36.30 15.24
N ALA A 114 -1.56 -35.38 15.93
CA ALA A 114 -2.97 -35.10 15.65
C ALA A 114 -3.15 -34.49 14.24
N ASN A 115 -4.23 -34.87 13.56
CA ASN A 115 -4.51 -34.42 12.20
C ASN A 115 -4.64 -32.89 12.13
N GLN A 116 -4.04 -32.28 11.09
CA GLN A 116 -4.13 -30.84 10.79
C GLN A 116 -3.70 -29.98 12.00
N THR A 117 -2.63 -30.41 12.68
CA THR A 117 -2.05 -29.75 13.84
C THR A 117 -0.59 -29.41 13.55
N ILE A 118 -0.23 -28.16 13.76
CA ILE A 118 1.15 -27.64 13.67
C ILE A 118 1.40 -26.75 14.90
N ASP A 119 2.63 -26.31 15.11
CA ASP A 119 2.92 -25.27 16.10
C ASP A 119 2.46 -23.90 15.54
N GLN A 120 1.32 -23.40 16.06
CA GLN A 120 0.76 -22.09 15.72
C GLN A 120 1.13 -21.00 16.73
N VAL A 121 1.75 -21.39 17.85
CA VAL A 121 2.18 -20.43 18.87
C VAL A 121 3.28 -19.54 18.30
N ARG A 122 3.00 -18.24 18.17
CA ARG A 122 3.91 -17.28 17.54
C ARG A 122 4.28 -17.62 16.08
N LEU A 123 3.37 -18.20 15.33
CA LEU A 123 3.59 -18.68 13.96
C LEU A 123 4.23 -17.63 13.05
N PHE A 124 3.88 -16.35 13.21
CA PHE A 124 4.38 -15.26 12.36
C PHE A 124 5.63 -14.57 12.89
N GLY A 125 6.20 -15.06 14.01
CA GLY A 125 7.47 -14.60 14.56
C GLY A 125 7.53 -13.08 14.77
N SER A 126 8.54 -12.44 14.17
CA SER A 126 8.76 -10.99 14.25
C SER A 126 7.90 -10.15 13.29
N HIS A 127 7.07 -10.78 12.47
CA HIS A 127 6.23 -10.07 11.50
C HIS A 127 4.83 -9.71 12.04
N VAL A 128 4.66 -9.73 13.35
CA VAL A 128 3.48 -9.20 14.05
C VAL A 128 3.92 -8.32 15.21
N LYS A 129 3.15 -7.25 15.48
CA LYS A 129 3.43 -6.34 16.60
C LYS A 129 3.20 -7.01 17.95
N TRP A 130 2.28 -7.96 18.00
CA TRP A 130 1.91 -8.72 19.18
C TRP A 130 1.31 -10.06 18.79
N SER A 131 1.58 -11.09 19.59
CA SER A 131 1.01 -12.42 19.43
C SER A 131 0.56 -12.96 20.78
N ILE A 132 -0.60 -13.64 20.80
CA ILE A 132 -1.13 -14.29 21.99
C ILE A 132 -1.75 -15.65 21.64
N ASP A 133 -1.46 -16.67 22.46
CA ASP A 133 -2.16 -17.95 22.48
C ASP A 133 -3.26 -17.85 23.54
N MET A 134 -4.53 -17.90 23.14
CA MET A 134 -5.68 -17.72 24.02
C MET A 134 -5.81 -18.91 24.97
N MET A 135 -6.33 -18.67 26.15
CA MET A 135 -6.77 -19.76 27.00
C MET A 135 -7.96 -20.49 26.37
N LEU A 136 -8.18 -21.74 26.77
CA LEU A 136 -9.37 -22.49 26.37
C LEU A 136 -10.65 -21.77 26.87
N PRO A 137 -11.74 -21.81 26.09
CA PRO A 137 -13.00 -21.19 26.49
C PRO A 137 -13.54 -21.71 27.83
N GLU A 138 -13.77 -20.78 28.75
CA GLU A 138 -14.33 -21.02 30.09
C GLU A 138 -15.40 -19.98 30.42
N THR A 139 -16.24 -20.28 31.43
CA THR A 139 -17.34 -19.38 31.88
C THR A 139 -17.00 -18.57 33.13
N ALA A 140 -15.82 -18.78 33.70
CA ALA A 140 -15.37 -18.02 34.85
C ALA A 140 -15.33 -16.51 34.53
N PRO A 141 -15.77 -15.62 35.43
CA PRO A 141 -15.78 -14.18 35.17
C PRO A 141 -14.44 -13.61 34.76
N GLU A 142 -13.34 -14.15 35.27
CA GLU A 142 -11.98 -13.77 34.94
C GLU A 142 -11.62 -14.15 33.51
N ALA A 143 -12.04 -15.34 33.04
CA ALA A 143 -11.84 -15.81 31.69
C ALA A 143 -12.61 -14.97 30.67
N LEU A 144 -13.86 -14.60 30.98
CA LEU A 144 -14.68 -13.73 30.12
C LEU A 144 -14.09 -12.30 30.04
N ARG A 145 -13.63 -11.76 31.17
CA ARG A 145 -12.91 -10.47 31.17
C ARG A 145 -11.62 -10.51 30.36
N TYR A 146 -10.86 -11.59 30.49
CA TYR A 146 -9.65 -11.79 29.69
C TYR A 146 -9.95 -11.80 28.19
N ALA A 147 -10.96 -12.54 27.73
CA ALA A 147 -11.35 -12.58 26.34
C ALA A 147 -11.67 -11.17 25.79
N ARG A 148 -12.47 -10.39 26.53
CA ARG A 148 -12.81 -8.99 26.17
C ARG A 148 -11.58 -8.09 26.19
N ALA A 149 -10.71 -8.20 27.19
CA ALA A 149 -9.48 -7.40 27.25
C ALA A 149 -8.55 -7.67 26.05
N VAL A 150 -8.42 -8.93 25.62
CA VAL A 150 -7.65 -9.29 24.41
C VAL A 150 -8.30 -8.71 23.16
N ALA A 151 -9.64 -8.82 23.03
CA ALA A 151 -10.39 -8.29 21.89
C ALA A 151 -10.28 -6.76 21.74
N CYS A 152 -10.23 -6.03 22.86
CA CYS A 152 -10.02 -4.59 22.88
C CYS A 152 -8.55 -4.24 22.56
N ARG A 153 -7.60 -4.97 23.14
CA ARG A 153 -6.17 -4.71 23.00
C ARG A 153 -5.65 -4.95 21.58
N ALA A 154 -6.15 -5.97 20.87
CA ALA A 154 -5.65 -6.36 19.57
C ALA A 154 -5.78 -5.25 18.52
N PRO A 155 -6.97 -4.63 18.28
CA PRO A 155 -7.11 -3.51 17.35
C PRO A 155 -6.31 -2.27 17.79
N ALA A 156 -6.23 -1.98 19.10
CA ALA A 156 -5.44 -0.85 19.59
C ALA A 156 -3.95 -0.99 19.26
N ILE A 157 -3.36 -2.17 19.48
CA ILE A 157 -1.95 -2.43 19.11
C ILE A 157 -1.78 -2.38 17.58
N ALA A 158 -2.75 -2.94 16.81
CA ALA A 158 -2.64 -2.96 15.37
C ALA A 158 -2.63 -1.55 14.76
N ARG A 159 -3.43 -0.61 15.31
CA ARG A 159 -3.50 0.79 14.85
C ARG A 159 -2.35 1.66 15.34
N ALA A 160 -1.87 1.43 16.57
CA ALA A 160 -0.87 2.28 17.21
C ALA A 160 0.31 2.59 16.27
N ASP A 161 1.01 3.70 16.54
CA ASP A 161 2.18 4.20 15.76
C ASP A 161 3.02 3.06 15.16
N ALA A 162 3.35 3.16 13.86
CA ALA A 162 3.78 2.07 13.03
C ALA A 162 2.73 0.94 13.02
N ALA A 163 1.52 1.24 12.51
CA ALA A 163 0.45 0.25 12.40
C ALA A 163 0.96 -1.08 11.81
N GLY A 164 0.29 -2.18 12.12
CA GLY A 164 0.74 -3.49 11.64
C GLY A 164 -0.09 -4.65 12.18
N PRO A 165 0.19 -5.88 11.75
CA PRO A 165 -0.59 -7.04 12.12
C PRO A 165 -0.37 -7.46 13.58
N VAL A 166 -1.42 -8.04 14.17
CA VAL A 166 -1.40 -8.74 15.45
C VAL A 166 -1.96 -10.15 15.28
N HIS A 167 -1.49 -11.11 16.05
CA HIS A 167 -1.91 -12.52 15.95
C HIS A 167 -2.57 -12.99 17.23
N VAL A 168 -3.78 -13.55 17.11
CA VAL A 168 -4.54 -14.17 18.20
C VAL A 168 -4.84 -15.62 17.81
N ASN A 169 -4.19 -16.57 18.48
CA ASN A 169 -4.37 -18.00 18.26
C ASN A 169 -5.42 -18.55 19.24
N PHE A 170 -6.41 -19.27 18.73
CA PHE A 170 -7.55 -19.80 19.51
C PHE A 170 -7.53 -21.33 19.58
N PRO A 171 -7.11 -21.93 20.69
CA PRO A 171 -7.29 -23.36 20.89
C PRO A 171 -8.75 -23.68 21.24
N PHE A 172 -9.32 -24.65 20.51
CA PHE A 172 -10.69 -25.11 20.74
C PHE A 172 -10.76 -26.62 20.95
N ARG A 173 -11.50 -27.03 21.98
CA ARG A 173 -11.97 -28.42 22.18
C ARG A 173 -13.33 -28.61 21.52
N GLU A 174 -13.63 -29.84 21.14
CA GLU A 174 -14.98 -30.22 20.68
C GLU A 174 -15.95 -30.27 21.89
N PRO A 175 -17.24 -29.96 21.66
CA PRO A 175 -17.88 -29.62 20.39
C PRO A 175 -17.57 -28.18 19.94
N LEU A 176 -17.54 -27.95 18.59
CA LEU A 176 -17.16 -26.67 17.96
C LEU A 176 -18.35 -25.77 17.63
N ILE A 177 -19.58 -26.25 17.82
CA ILE A 177 -20.77 -25.45 17.51
C ILE A 177 -21.23 -24.71 18.78
N PRO A 178 -21.26 -23.36 18.76
CA PRO A 178 -21.82 -22.59 19.85
C PRO A 178 -23.30 -22.95 20.11
N ALA A 179 -23.74 -22.90 21.36
CA ALA A 179 -25.14 -23.19 21.71
C ALA A 179 -26.03 -21.95 21.52
N GLY A 180 -27.21 -22.13 20.93
CA GLY A 180 -28.25 -21.10 20.83
C GLY A 180 -27.84 -19.87 19.96
N ASP A 181 -28.65 -18.81 20.04
CA ASP A 181 -28.38 -17.52 19.37
C ASP A 181 -27.34 -16.72 20.18
N GLY A 182 -26.09 -17.14 20.12
CA GLY A 182 -24.97 -16.78 20.99
C GLY A 182 -24.74 -15.31 21.37
N LEU A 183 -25.39 -14.38 20.67
CA LEU A 183 -25.30 -12.93 20.93
C LEU A 183 -26.60 -12.35 21.56
N SER A 184 -27.68 -13.11 21.64
CA SER A 184 -29.00 -12.61 22.10
C SER A 184 -29.20 -12.64 23.61
N SER A 185 -28.44 -13.45 24.36
CA SER A 185 -28.71 -13.68 25.78
C SER A 185 -28.19 -12.58 26.72
N GLU A 186 -27.27 -11.76 26.32
CA GLU A 186 -26.76 -10.62 27.14
C GLU A 186 -27.35 -9.25 26.73
N ARG A 187 -28.10 -9.18 25.60
CA ARG A 187 -28.73 -7.93 25.12
C ARG A 187 -30.14 -7.67 25.69
N ASN A 188 -30.70 -8.55 26.53
CA ASN A 188 -32.03 -8.40 27.11
C ASN A 188 -32.11 -7.43 28.32
N GLY A 189 -31.28 -6.39 28.32
CA GLY A 189 -31.45 -5.22 29.19
C GLY A 189 -31.83 -4.02 28.33
N ALA A 190 -33.09 -3.62 28.42
CA ALA A 190 -33.63 -2.45 27.75
C ALA A 190 -32.78 -1.20 28.05
N ASP A 191 -32.65 -0.31 27.05
CA ASP A 191 -32.13 1.07 27.15
C ASP A 191 -30.67 1.26 27.58
N VAL A 192 -29.73 0.40 27.15
CA VAL A 192 -28.30 0.73 27.26
C VAL A 192 -27.88 1.40 25.95
N PRO A 193 -27.38 2.66 25.99
CA PRO A 193 -26.67 3.25 24.83
C PRO A 193 -25.62 2.27 24.34
N GLU A 194 -25.26 2.28 23.03
CA GLU A 194 -24.26 1.36 22.50
C GLU A 194 -23.10 1.23 23.51
N PRO A 195 -22.91 0.06 24.14
CA PRO A 195 -22.00 0.01 25.26
C PRO A 195 -20.59 0.24 24.76
N ALA A 196 -19.90 1.18 25.41
CA ALA A 196 -18.50 1.50 25.15
C ALA A 196 -17.62 0.24 25.16
N PRO A 197 -16.48 0.22 24.44
CA PRO A 197 -15.53 -0.88 24.53
C PRO A 197 -15.05 -1.10 25.96
N PHE A 198 -14.57 -2.31 26.26
CA PHE A 198 -14.06 -2.70 27.59
C PHE A 198 -13.02 -1.73 28.15
N ALA A 199 -12.19 -1.19 27.26
CA ALA A 199 -11.30 -0.07 27.53
C ALA A 199 -11.26 0.84 26.31
N HIS A 200 -11.36 2.14 26.54
CA HIS A 200 -11.10 3.14 25.49
C HIS A 200 -9.60 3.40 25.40
N VAL A 201 -9.05 3.29 24.20
CA VAL A 201 -7.63 3.56 23.95
C VAL A 201 -7.54 4.76 23.04
N ASP A 202 -7.05 5.89 23.59
CA ASP A 202 -6.82 7.10 22.84
C ASP A 202 -5.48 7.01 22.09
N GLU A 203 -5.51 7.24 20.79
CA GLU A 203 -4.33 7.35 19.96
C GLU A 203 -4.02 8.82 19.76
N ILE A 204 -2.97 9.30 20.42
CA ILE A 204 -2.53 10.69 20.31
C ILE A 204 -1.29 10.75 19.40
N PRO A 205 -1.41 11.31 18.18
CA PRO A 205 -0.29 11.40 17.27
C PRO A 205 0.81 12.33 17.82
N ARG A 206 2.06 11.98 17.56
CA ARG A 206 3.21 12.77 18.05
C ARG A 206 3.34 14.06 17.25
N ARG A 207 3.13 15.19 17.91
CA ARG A 207 3.36 16.53 17.36
C ARG A 207 4.59 17.16 18.06
N PRO A 208 5.60 17.63 17.33
CA PRO A 208 6.72 18.34 17.97
C PRO A 208 6.28 19.74 18.41
N GLU A 209 6.86 20.19 19.51
CA GLU A 209 6.71 21.59 19.91
C GLU A 209 7.42 22.49 18.90
N PRO A 210 6.80 23.60 18.42
CA PRO A 210 7.43 24.49 17.44
C PRO A 210 8.77 25.04 17.90
N THR A 211 8.93 25.30 19.20
CA THR A 211 10.20 25.76 19.78
C THR A 211 11.33 24.76 19.67
N SER A 212 11.04 23.45 19.69
CA SER A 212 12.03 22.40 19.50
C SER A 212 12.53 22.32 18.05
N LEU A 213 11.76 22.84 17.11
CA LEU A 213 12.09 22.93 15.68
C LEU A 213 12.79 24.23 15.29
N ALA A 214 12.98 25.19 16.22
CA ALA A 214 13.62 26.47 15.93
C ALA A 214 15.04 26.33 15.31
N PRO A 215 15.92 25.39 15.74
CA PRO A 215 17.20 25.20 15.07
C PRO A 215 17.04 24.80 13.60
N LEU A 216 16.16 23.83 13.30
CA LEU A 216 15.87 23.38 11.93
C LEU A 216 15.22 24.49 11.09
N ALA A 217 14.29 25.25 11.67
CA ALA A 217 13.68 26.40 11.01
C ALA A 217 14.73 27.44 10.61
N ASN A 218 15.69 27.73 11.50
CA ASN A 218 16.79 28.65 11.21
C ASN A 218 17.76 28.12 10.14
N GLU A 219 18.01 26.81 10.08
CA GLU A 219 18.78 26.20 9.00
C GLU A 219 18.05 26.37 7.66
N LEU A 220 16.75 26.06 7.61
CA LEU A 220 15.89 26.16 6.43
C LEU A 220 15.78 27.61 5.92
N LEU A 221 15.67 28.59 6.79
CA LEU A 221 15.65 30.00 6.41
C LEU A 221 17.00 30.49 5.85
N GLY A 222 18.11 29.85 6.24
CA GLY A 222 19.45 30.19 5.75
C GLY A 222 19.88 29.46 4.49
N MET A 223 19.14 28.48 4.00
CA MET A 223 19.51 27.70 2.82
C MET A 223 19.04 28.34 1.51
N GLU A 224 19.77 28.05 0.42
CA GLU A 224 19.41 28.43 -0.95
C GLU A 224 18.88 27.23 -1.76
N ARG A 225 19.34 26.02 -1.45
CA ARG A 225 19.04 24.79 -2.20
C ARG A 225 18.45 23.72 -1.29
N GLY A 226 17.19 23.92 -0.91
CA GLY A 226 16.42 22.93 -0.19
C GLY A 226 15.65 21.97 -1.11
N LEU A 227 15.36 20.79 -0.60
CA LEU A 227 14.59 19.78 -1.33
C LEU A 227 13.72 18.99 -0.36
N ILE A 228 12.50 18.69 -0.77
CA ILE A 228 11.60 17.77 -0.07
C ILE A 228 11.47 16.50 -0.87
N VAL A 229 11.54 15.34 -0.22
CA VAL A 229 11.34 14.03 -0.83
C VAL A 229 10.20 13.33 -0.09
N CYS A 230 9.13 13.01 -0.82
CA CYS A 230 7.97 12.32 -0.28
C CYS A 230 7.91 10.90 -0.84
N GLY A 231 8.16 9.92 0.02
CA GLY A 231 7.97 8.51 -0.26
C GLY A 231 6.59 7.99 0.18
N PRO A 232 6.31 6.68 0.00
CA PRO A 232 5.01 6.07 0.30
C PRO A 232 4.51 6.35 1.72
N GLN A 233 3.25 6.81 1.83
CA GLN A 233 2.48 6.97 3.08
C GLN A 233 0.98 7.16 2.80
N ASP A 234 0.15 7.13 3.84
CA ASP A 234 -1.30 6.97 3.70
C ASP A 234 -2.14 8.13 4.28
N ASP A 235 -1.53 9.11 4.97
CA ASP A 235 -2.30 10.22 5.56
C ASP A 235 -2.88 11.12 4.45
N PRO A 236 -4.22 11.24 4.31
CA PRO A 236 -4.86 12.03 3.25
C PRO A 236 -4.70 13.54 3.45
N GLU A 237 -4.35 14.02 4.66
CA GLU A 237 -4.15 15.43 4.94
C GLU A 237 -2.68 15.85 4.79
N PHE A 238 -1.75 14.89 4.73
CA PHE A 238 -0.33 15.15 4.54
C PHE A 238 -0.01 15.87 3.23
N PRO A 239 -0.59 15.51 2.05
CA PRO A 239 -0.25 16.16 0.79
C PRO A 239 -0.44 17.67 0.80
N GLU A 240 -1.53 18.15 1.37
CA GLU A 240 -1.77 19.59 1.50
C GLU A 240 -0.81 20.26 2.51
N ALA A 241 -0.52 19.57 3.62
CA ALA A 241 0.39 20.10 4.64
C ALA A 241 1.82 20.27 4.12
N VAL A 242 2.34 19.28 3.37
CA VAL A 242 3.69 19.35 2.81
C VAL A 242 3.77 20.32 1.63
N ALA A 243 2.72 20.44 0.81
CA ALA A 243 2.66 21.42 -0.28
C ALA A 243 2.71 22.85 0.28
N ARG A 244 1.93 23.16 1.33
CA ARG A 244 1.97 24.45 2.02
C ARG A 244 3.34 24.75 2.65
N LEU A 245 4.03 23.72 3.17
CA LEU A 245 5.39 23.87 3.69
C LEU A 245 6.37 24.17 2.55
N ALA A 246 6.25 23.48 1.43
CA ALA A 246 7.09 23.70 0.24
C ALA A 246 6.91 25.10 -0.34
N ASP A 247 5.66 25.60 -0.41
CA ASP A 247 5.34 26.94 -0.86
C ASP A 247 5.97 28.01 0.07
N GLU A 248 5.86 27.84 1.39
CA GLU A 248 6.43 28.77 2.38
C GLU A 248 7.97 28.78 2.34
N LEU A 249 8.59 27.62 2.07
CA LEU A 249 10.04 27.50 1.90
C LEU A 249 10.52 27.80 0.47
N ASN A 250 9.65 27.87 -0.51
CA ASN A 250 9.95 27.92 -1.95
C ASN A 250 10.95 26.84 -2.35
N VAL A 251 10.63 25.55 -2.07
CA VAL A 251 11.48 24.40 -2.36
C VAL A 251 10.73 23.33 -3.16
N PRO A 252 11.39 22.63 -4.10
CA PRO A 252 10.74 21.56 -4.85
C PRO A 252 10.46 20.33 -4.00
N ILE A 253 9.42 19.57 -4.41
CA ILE A 253 9.04 18.27 -3.84
C ILE A 253 9.24 17.19 -4.89
N LEU A 254 10.07 16.19 -4.61
CA LEU A 254 10.12 14.95 -5.39
C LEU A 254 9.06 14.00 -4.83
N ALA A 255 7.98 13.79 -5.59
CA ALA A 255 6.80 13.08 -5.11
C ALA A 255 6.69 11.68 -5.74
N ASP A 256 7.03 10.62 -4.96
CA ASP A 256 6.62 9.25 -5.31
C ASP A 256 5.08 9.20 -5.43
N PRO A 257 4.49 8.52 -6.42
CA PRO A 257 3.03 8.43 -6.53
C PRO A 257 2.36 7.97 -5.24
N LEU A 258 2.96 6.98 -4.57
CA LEU A 258 2.44 6.40 -3.33
C LEU A 258 2.58 7.32 -2.11
N SER A 259 3.20 8.49 -2.27
CA SER A 259 3.16 9.55 -1.26
C SER A 259 1.81 10.28 -1.19
N GLN A 260 0.95 10.09 -2.20
CA GLN A 260 -0.30 10.80 -2.46
C GLN A 260 -0.12 12.30 -2.79
N VAL A 261 1.13 12.79 -2.88
CA VAL A 261 1.43 14.22 -3.13
C VAL A 261 1.36 14.57 -4.61
N ARG A 262 1.51 13.56 -5.50
CA ARG A 262 1.58 13.79 -6.96
C ARG A 262 0.29 14.34 -7.57
N CYS A 263 -0.87 13.91 -7.07
CA CYS A 263 -2.19 14.27 -7.60
C CYS A 263 -3.11 14.81 -6.51
N GLY A 264 -3.90 15.83 -6.86
CA GLY A 264 -4.89 16.41 -5.95
C GLY A 264 -4.98 17.94 -6.03
N PRO A 265 -5.89 18.58 -5.30
CA PRO A 265 -6.08 20.02 -5.33
C PRO A 265 -4.81 20.84 -4.96
N HIS A 266 -3.93 20.25 -4.16
CA HIS A 266 -2.64 20.79 -3.72
C HIS A 266 -1.56 20.78 -4.82
N HIS A 267 -1.79 20.10 -5.94
CA HIS A 267 -0.80 19.98 -7.01
C HIS A 267 -0.45 21.35 -7.59
N GLY A 268 0.85 21.62 -7.64
CA GLY A 268 1.42 22.88 -8.10
C GLY A 268 2.83 22.72 -8.71
N PRO A 269 3.42 23.82 -9.19
CA PRO A 269 4.68 23.77 -9.95
C PRO A 269 5.89 23.30 -9.15
N LEU A 270 5.84 23.32 -7.82
CA LEU A 270 6.91 22.80 -6.97
C LEU A 270 6.90 21.26 -6.87
N ILE A 271 5.84 20.58 -7.34
CA ILE A 271 5.79 19.12 -7.36
C ILE A 271 6.47 18.64 -8.64
N ILE A 272 7.58 17.94 -8.44
CA ILE A 272 8.43 17.38 -9.49
C ILE A 272 8.09 15.90 -9.62
N ASP A 273 7.62 15.49 -10.77
CA ASP A 273 7.11 14.13 -11.03
C ASP A 273 7.85 13.35 -12.11
N ALA A 274 8.71 14.02 -12.90
CA ALA A 274 9.58 13.39 -13.91
C ALA A 274 10.99 13.07 -13.41
N TYR A 275 11.25 13.24 -12.11
CA TYR A 275 12.58 13.10 -11.53
C TYR A 275 13.22 11.73 -11.82
N ASP A 276 12.44 10.64 -11.83
CA ASP A 276 12.98 9.30 -12.12
C ASP A 276 13.65 9.23 -13.49
N ALA A 277 13.08 9.90 -14.50
CA ALA A 277 13.62 9.88 -15.85
C ALA A 277 14.93 10.68 -15.95
N PHE A 278 15.00 11.92 -15.47
CA PHE A 278 16.17 12.77 -15.68
C PHE A 278 17.28 12.59 -14.63
N LEU A 279 16.99 12.12 -13.41
CA LEU A 279 18.03 11.81 -12.41
C LEU A 279 18.85 10.55 -12.74
N ARG A 280 18.53 9.85 -13.83
CA ARG A 280 19.39 8.79 -14.41
C ARG A 280 20.68 9.35 -14.99
N SER A 281 20.71 10.64 -15.31
CA SER A 281 21.93 11.33 -15.75
C SER A 281 22.77 11.76 -14.55
N ASP A 282 23.99 11.25 -14.47
CA ASP A 282 24.97 11.64 -13.45
C ASP A 282 25.26 13.14 -13.47
N GLU A 283 25.40 13.71 -14.66
CA GLU A 283 25.67 15.15 -14.85
C GLU A 283 24.53 16.03 -14.30
N ILE A 284 23.28 15.64 -14.56
CA ILE A 284 22.12 16.35 -13.99
C ILE A 284 22.12 16.19 -12.48
N SER A 285 22.29 14.98 -11.96
CA SER A 285 22.33 14.69 -10.53
C SER A 285 23.41 15.51 -9.81
N ASP A 286 24.64 15.59 -10.36
CA ASP A 286 25.73 16.38 -9.80
C ASP A 286 25.41 17.89 -9.80
N SER A 287 24.76 18.38 -10.86
CA SER A 287 24.39 19.80 -10.99
C SER A 287 23.27 20.23 -10.04
N LEU A 288 22.54 19.28 -9.46
CA LEU A 288 21.39 19.49 -8.57
C LEU A 288 21.75 19.18 -7.11
N ALA A 289 22.95 19.51 -6.64
CA ALA A 289 23.37 19.25 -5.26
C ALA A 289 22.57 20.09 -4.25
N PRO A 290 21.75 19.48 -3.38
CA PRO A 290 21.00 20.18 -2.35
C PRO A 290 21.90 20.51 -1.15
N GLN A 291 21.50 21.48 -0.34
CA GLN A 291 22.12 21.77 0.96
C GLN A 291 21.42 21.01 2.08
N LEU A 292 20.09 20.95 2.03
CA LEU A 292 19.27 20.29 3.02
C LEU A 292 18.10 19.57 2.34
N LEU A 293 17.83 18.35 2.79
CA LEU A 293 16.69 17.52 2.37
C LEU A 293 15.79 17.22 3.57
N LEU A 294 14.48 17.46 3.41
CA LEU A 294 13.44 16.92 4.28
C LEU A 294 12.85 15.69 3.60
N ARG A 295 12.87 14.55 4.29
CA ARG A 295 12.40 13.28 3.75
C ARG A 295 11.24 12.77 4.57
N PHE A 296 10.13 12.41 3.89
CA PHE A 296 8.90 11.93 4.52
C PHE A 296 8.52 10.54 4.01
N GLY A 297 7.96 9.72 4.90
CA GLY A 297 7.42 8.42 4.56
C GLY A 297 8.47 7.32 4.33
N ALA A 298 8.07 6.25 3.65
CA ALA A 298 8.96 5.14 3.32
C ALA A 298 9.95 5.51 2.19
N ALA A 299 10.94 4.65 1.95
CA ALA A 299 11.88 4.86 0.84
C ALA A 299 11.12 4.87 -0.51
N PRO A 300 11.35 5.88 -1.37
CA PRO A 300 10.75 5.96 -2.70
C PRO A 300 11.03 4.74 -3.57
N THR A 301 10.13 4.48 -4.52
CA THR A 301 10.26 3.38 -5.49
C THR A 301 11.43 3.57 -6.44
N SER A 302 11.71 4.82 -6.84
CA SER A 302 12.74 5.19 -7.82
C SER A 302 14.15 4.81 -7.39
N LYS A 303 14.84 4.00 -8.22
CA LYS A 303 16.26 3.70 -8.04
C LYS A 303 17.15 4.92 -8.35
N PRO A 304 16.90 5.72 -9.41
CA PRO A 304 17.62 6.97 -9.66
C PRO A 304 17.54 7.94 -8.49
N LEU A 305 16.38 8.11 -7.87
CA LEU A 305 16.25 8.96 -6.67
C LEU A 305 17.05 8.41 -5.48
N LEU A 306 17.04 7.09 -5.26
CA LEU A 306 17.87 6.48 -4.23
C LEU A 306 19.38 6.75 -4.49
N SER A 307 19.83 6.58 -5.73
CA SER A 307 21.22 6.87 -6.12
C SER A 307 21.56 8.35 -5.93
N TYR A 308 20.62 9.26 -6.23
CA TYR A 308 20.76 10.69 -5.99
C TYR A 308 20.93 11.01 -4.49
N LEU A 309 20.11 10.41 -3.61
CA LEU A 309 20.22 10.59 -2.16
C LEU A 309 21.58 10.12 -1.64
N GLN A 310 22.08 8.98 -2.14
CA GLN A 310 23.40 8.43 -1.78
C GLN A 310 24.55 9.29 -2.32
N ARG A 311 24.44 9.82 -3.55
CA ARG A 311 25.42 10.73 -4.15
C ARG A 311 25.59 12.00 -3.32
N HIS A 312 24.50 12.51 -2.77
CA HIS A 312 24.48 13.70 -1.93
C HIS A 312 24.43 13.36 -0.43
N ALA A 313 25.10 12.29 -0.01
CA ALA A 313 25.17 11.88 1.40
C ALA A 313 25.82 12.91 2.32
N ALA A 314 26.64 13.81 1.78
CA ALA A 314 27.24 14.92 2.53
C ALA A 314 26.28 16.10 2.77
N SER A 315 25.14 16.15 2.10
CA SER A 315 24.09 17.14 2.34
C SER A 315 23.33 16.80 3.62
N ARG A 316 22.88 17.81 4.32
CA ARG A 316 22.04 17.63 5.52
C ARG A 316 20.74 16.91 5.16
N GLN A 317 20.45 15.74 5.75
CA GLN A 317 19.25 14.95 5.49
C GLN A 317 18.47 14.68 6.78
N VAL A 318 17.25 15.20 6.85
CA VAL A 318 16.34 15.03 7.99
C VAL A 318 15.20 14.11 7.56
N LEU A 319 15.07 12.96 8.22
CA LEU A 319 14.00 11.99 7.99
C LEU A 319 12.89 12.16 9.03
N ILE A 320 11.66 12.35 8.56
CA ILE A 320 10.47 12.47 9.39
C ILE A 320 9.60 11.21 9.22
N ASP A 321 9.36 10.50 10.31
CA ASP A 321 8.56 9.28 10.33
C ASP A 321 7.87 9.10 11.69
N SER A 322 6.61 8.66 11.72
CA SER A 322 5.85 8.48 12.95
C SER A 322 6.32 7.28 13.79
N GLY A 323 6.84 6.24 13.14
CA GLY A 323 7.15 4.98 13.79
C GLY A 323 8.55 4.86 14.37
N ASP A 324 8.77 3.80 15.14
CA ASP A 324 10.06 3.49 15.74
C ASP A 324 11.05 2.77 14.80
N GLY A 325 10.62 2.41 13.59
CA GLY A 325 11.43 1.76 12.57
C GLY A 325 12.45 2.69 11.93
N TRP A 326 13.46 2.09 11.28
CA TRP A 326 14.48 2.82 10.51
C TRP A 326 14.16 2.70 9.01
N ARG A 327 13.50 3.71 8.42
CA ARG A 327 13.07 3.71 7.01
C ARG A 327 14.04 4.45 6.09
N ASP A 328 15.32 4.44 6.39
CA ASP A 328 16.37 5.05 5.58
C ASP A 328 17.14 4.01 4.75
N ARG A 329 16.62 3.65 3.59
CA ARG A 329 17.29 2.73 2.66
C ARG A 329 18.62 3.29 2.12
N ALA A 330 18.74 4.61 2.04
CA ALA A 330 19.96 5.27 1.56
C ALA A 330 21.06 5.25 2.63
N LEU A 331 20.72 5.12 3.91
CA LEU A 331 21.61 5.22 5.08
C LEU A 331 22.37 6.57 5.11
N THR A 332 21.66 7.65 4.78
CA THR A 332 22.22 9.00 4.64
C THR A 332 21.58 10.03 5.55
N ALA A 333 20.58 9.65 6.36
CA ALA A 333 19.92 10.59 7.27
C ALA A 333 20.83 10.96 8.45
N ASP A 334 21.10 12.26 8.61
CA ASP A 334 21.83 12.81 9.77
C ASP A 334 20.96 12.92 11.01
N GLN A 335 19.66 13.09 10.80
CA GLN A 335 18.68 13.24 11.85
C GLN A 335 17.40 12.51 11.50
N GLN A 336 16.84 11.80 12.47
CA GLN A 336 15.49 11.26 12.40
C GLN A 336 14.61 11.95 13.43
N ILE A 337 13.46 12.46 12.99
CA ILE A 337 12.45 13.07 13.85
C ILE A 337 11.24 12.14 13.88
N ARG A 338 10.91 11.61 15.06
CA ARG A 338 9.74 10.76 15.28
C ARG A 338 8.52 11.62 15.54
N SER A 339 7.77 11.86 14.50
CA SER A 339 6.56 12.68 14.52
C SER A 339 5.59 12.23 13.44
N ASP A 340 4.32 12.49 13.66
CA ASP A 340 3.34 12.49 12.58
C ASP A 340 3.78 13.49 11.49
N PRO A 341 3.91 13.05 10.21
CA PRO A 341 4.44 13.91 9.14
C PRO A 341 3.63 15.19 8.89
N ARG A 342 2.30 15.11 8.96
CA ARG A 342 1.41 16.25 8.79
C ARG A 342 1.60 17.26 9.93
N LEU A 343 1.53 16.77 11.18
CA LEU A 343 1.71 17.63 12.37
C LEU A 343 3.11 18.23 12.46
N PHE A 344 4.12 17.51 11.94
CA PHE A 344 5.47 18.06 11.79
C PHE A 344 5.48 19.24 10.82
N CYS A 345 4.85 19.12 9.63
CA CYS A 345 4.76 20.20 8.66
C CYS A 345 4.10 21.46 9.28
N GLU A 346 3.00 21.27 10.01
CA GLU A 346 2.30 22.35 10.70
C GLU A 346 3.18 23.02 11.76
N ALA A 347 3.81 22.22 12.63
CA ALA A 347 4.67 22.74 13.71
C ALA A 347 5.93 23.43 13.15
N LEU A 348 6.51 22.91 12.07
CA LEU A 348 7.65 23.55 11.42
C LEU A 348 7.26 24.89 10.80
N ARG A 349 6.09 25.00 10.17
CA ARG A 349 5.59 26.28 9.65
C ARG A 349 5.35 27.31 10.76
N GLU A 350 4.85 26.88 11.92
CA GLU A 350 4.76 27.75 13.09
C GLU A 350 6.14 28.23 13.56
N ALA A 351 7.13 27.33 13.61
CA ALA A 351 8.51 27.68 13.99
C ALA A 351 9.16 28.65 12.98
N LEU A 352 8.94 28.47 11.68
CA LEU A 352 9.43 29.39 10.63
C LEU A 352 8.87 30.80 10.81
N ARG A 353 7.57 30.92 11.09
CA ARG A 353 6.91 32.23 11.30
C ARG A 353 7.33 32.92 12.60
N SER A 354 7.67 32.14 13.62
CA SER A 354 8.11 32.68 14.93
C SER A 354 9.60 32.98 14.98
N SER A 355 10.35 32.65 13.91
CA SER A 355 11.78 32.90 13.84
C SER A 355 12.05 34.43 13.69
N GLU A 356 12.96 34.95 14.49
CA GLU A 356 13.49 36.32 14.35
C GLU A 356 14.42 36.42 13.11
N ARG A 357 14.85 35.30 12.54
CA ARG A 357 15.71 35.28 11.36
C ARG A 357 14.87 35.55 10.12
N THR A 358 15.07 36.67 9.50
CA THR A 358 14.52 36.97 8.19
C THR A 358 15.28 36.17 7.12
N ARG A 359 14.58 35.71 6.11
CA ARG A 359 15.23 35.11 4.94
C ARG A 359 16.17 36.15 4.33
N PRO A 360 17.45 35.81 4.04
CA PRO A 360 18.33 36.76 3.36
C PRO A 360 17.70 37.23 2.04
N GLU A 361 17.90 38.49 1.65
CA GLU A 361 17.53 39.03 0.32
C GLU A 361 18.32 38.38 -0.82
N ARG A 362 18.41 37.06 -0.83
CA ARG A 362 19.07 36.28 -1.88
C ARG A 362 18.03 35.76 -2.88
N ASP A 363 18.39 35.74 -4.13
CA ASP A 363 17.54 35.18 -5.18
C ASP A 363 17.46 33.65 -5.03
N THR A 364 16.52 33.19 -4.21
CA THR A 364 16.21 31.76 -4.03
C THR A 364 15.28 31.23 -5.14
N SER A 365 14.91 32.05 -6.11
CA SER A 365 13.97 31.69 -7.18
C SER A 365 14.60 30.76 -8.23
N GLN A 366 15.91 30.84 -8.42
CA GLN A 366 16.61 30.06 -9.45
C GLN A 366 16.62 28.54 -9.17
N TRP A 367 16.70 28.12 -7.91
CA TRP A 367 16.73 26.70 -7.54
C TRP A 367 15.43 25.98 -7.87
N PRO A 368 14.25 26.41 -7.38
CA PRO A 368 12.99 25.76 -7.75
C PRO A 368 12.67 25.94 -9.23
N ALA A 369 12.98 27.09 -9.84
CA ALA A 369 12.76 27.34 -11.26
C ALA A 369 13.50 26.32 -12.14
N ARG A 370 14.74 25.99 -11.79
CA ARG A 370 15.53 24.96 -12.50
C ARG A 370 14.89 23.57 -12.45
N TRP A 371 14.42 23.14 -11.27
CA TRP A 371 13.71 21.86 -11.13
C TRP A 371 12.41 21.85 -11.94
N GLN A 372 11.64 22.93 -11.87
CA GLN A 372 10.38 23.08 -12.61
C GLN A 372 10.60 23.01 -14.13
N GLU A 373 11.63 23.69 -14.64
CA GLU A 373 11.94 23.68 -16.07
C GLU A 373 12.38 22.28 -16.53
N MET A 374 13.32 21.65 -15.80
CA MET A 374 13.72 20.28 -16.08
C MET A 374 12.53 19.32 -16.08
N ASN A 375 11.62 19.47 -15.13
CA ASN A 375 10.39 18.66 -15.05
C ASN A 375 9.49 18.86 -16.27
N ARG A 376 9.22 20.12 -16.66
CA ARG A 376 8.41 20.43 -17.86
C ARG A 376 9.03 19.86 -19.13
N ASN A 377 10.33 20.10 -19.32
CA ASN A 377 11.06 19.65 -20.51
C ASN A 377 11.12 18.13 -20.60
N ALA A 378 11.36 17.44 -19.47
CA ALA A 378 11.35 15.98 -19.41
C ALA A 378 9.95 15.42 -19.72
N ARG A 379 8.90 15.97 -19.14
CA ARG A 379 7.51 15.56 -19.42
C ARG A 379 7.13 15.73 -20.89
N ALA A 380 7.47 16.88 -21.48
CA ALA A 380 7.23 17.13 -22.90
C ALA A 380 7.96 16.08 -23.77
N ALA A 381 9.24 15.85 -23.53
CA ALA A 381 10.03 14.88 -24.30
C ALA A 381 9.52 13.43 -24.17
N LEU A 382 9.03 13.03 -22.98
CA LEU A 382 8.41 11.73 -22.78
C LEU A 382 7.09 11.61 -23.56
N ALA A 383 6.25 12.65 -23.53
CA ALA A 383 4.98 12.68 -24.26
C ALA A 383 5.21 12.64 -25.77
N ASP A 384 6.11 13.49 -26.30
CA ASP A 384 6.42 13.56 -27.73
C ASP A 384 6.92 12.21 -28.25
N ARG A 385 7.87 11.57 -27.53
CA ARG A 385 8.42 10.27 -27.96
C ARG A 385 7.35 9.16 -27.93
N LEU A 386 6.46 9.15 -26.94
CA LEU A 386 5.38 8.16 -26.87
C LEU A 386 4.30 8.35 -27.94
N GLN A 387 4.08 9.56 -28.46
CA GLN A 387 3.17 9.79 -29.58
C GLN A 387 3.63 9.15 -30.90
N GLU A 388 4.93 8.83 -31.00
CA GLU A 388 5.48 8.14 -32.17
C GLU A 388 5.20 6.64 -32.17
N GLU A 389 4.77 6.07 -31.01
CA GLU A 389 4.46 4.65 -30.88
C GLU A 389 3.10 4.32 -31.52
N ALA A 390 3.09 3.40 -32.49
CA ALA A 390 1.87 2.99 -33.18
C ALA A 390 1.03 2.01 -32.34
N GLY A 391 1.65 1.23 -31.47
CA GLY A 391 1.03 0.20 -30.62
C GLY A 391 0.88 0.62 -29.18
N CYS A 392 0.24 -0.24 -28.38
CA CYS A 392 0.26 -0.11 -26.93
C CYS A 392 1.65 -0.43 -26.39
N SER A 393 2.13 0.36 -25.43
CA SER A 393 3.40 0.13 -24.72
C SER A 393 3.21 0.19 -23.21
N GLU A 394 4.09 -0.44 -22.43
CA GLU A 394 4.01 -0.41 -20.96
C GLU A 394 4.05 1.02 -20.41
N PRO A 395 4.98 1.90 -20.83
CA PRO A 395 4.97 3.32 -20.48
C PRO A 395 3.70 4.05 -20.92
N GLY A 396 3.22 3.76 -22.15
CA GLY A 396 2.03 4.37 -22.73
C GLY A 396 0.76 4.13 -21.91
N VAL A 397 0.63 2.95 -21.28
CA VAL A 397 -0.50 2.65 -20.37
C VAL A 397 -0.63 3.72 -19.28
N PHE A 398 0.47 4.11 -18.64
CA PHE A 398 0.42 5.08 -17.53
C PHE A 398 0.23 6.52 -18.01
N VAL A 399 0.77 6.89 -19.16
CA VAL A 399 0.53 8.22 -19.76
C VAL A 399 -0.94 8.38 -20.15
N GLU A 400 -1.53 7.37 -20.78
CA GLU A 400 -2.94 7.38 -21.14
C GLU A 400 -3.85 7.41 -19.89
N LEU A 401 -3.55 6.61 -18.86
CA LEU A 401 -4.32 6.60 -17.62
C LEU A 401 -4.31 7.95 -16.91
N ALA A 402 -3.23 8.72 -16.97
CA ALA A 402 -3.18 10.06 -16.38
C ALA A 402 -4.23 11.01 -16.99
N GLY A 403 -4.61 10.79 -18.26
CA GLY A 403 -5.65 11.55 -18.95
C GLY A 403 -7.06 10.94 -18.91
N LEU A 404 -7.18 9.67 -18.48
CA LEU A 404 -8.45 8.92 -18.54
C LEU A 404 -9.12 8.76 -17.18
N LEU A 405 -8.34 8.71 -16.08
CA LEU A 405 -8.88 8.47 -14.76
C LEU A 405 -9.73 9.66 -14.28
N PRO A 406 -10.96 9.42 -13.82
CA PRO A 406 -11.80 10.47 -13.26
C PRO A 406 -11.34 10.87 -11.84
N ALA A 407 -11.82 12.03 -11.39
CA ALA A 407 -11.62 12.47 -10.01
C ALA A 407 -12.16 11.44 -9.02
N GLY A 408 -11.39 11.14 -8.00
CA GLY A 408 -11.71 10.13 -6.98
C GLY A 408 -11.31 8.69 -7.34
N ALA A 409 -10.79 8.46 -8.56
CA ALA A 409 -10.33 7.13 -8.96
C ALA A 409 -9.15 6.65 -8.11
N THR A 410 -9.07 5.34 -7.93
CA THR A 410 -7.93 4.66 -7.32
C THR A 410 -7.17 3.86 -8.38
N LEU A 411 -5.88 4.14 -8.54
CA LEU A 411 -4.97 3.37 -9.36
C LEU A 411 -4.13 2.46 -8.47
N PHE A 412 -4.33 1.15 -8.58
CA PHE A 412 -3.51 0.14 -7.93
C PHE A 412 -2.44 -0.35 -8.90
N ALA A 413 -1.17 -0.21 -8.54
CA ALA A 413 -0.07 -0.68 -9.37
C ALA A 413 0.51 -1.99 -8.82
N GLY A 414 0.66 -2.98 -9.69
CA GLY A 414 1.39 -4.20 -9.41
C GLY A 414 2.88 -3.93 -9.21
N ASN A 415 3.55 -4.82 -8.49
CA ASN A 415 5.00 -4.77 -8.34
C ASN A 415 5.72 -5.13 -9.66
N SER A 416 7.06 -5.14 -9.66
CA SER A 416 7.90 -5.26 -10.85
C SER A 416 7.90 -3.98 -11.70
N MET A 417 7.58 -4.04 -13.00
CA MET A 417 7.58 -2.84 -13.86
C MET A 417 6.40 -1.90 -13.59
N PRO A 418 5.15 -2.36 -13.41
CA PRO A 418 4.01 -1.44 -13.30
C PRO A 418 4.17 -0.31 -12.27
N VAL A 419 4.69 -0.59 -11.07
CA VAL A 419 4.89 0.47 -10.05
C VAL A 419 6.04 1.42 -10.41
N ARG A 420 7.02 0.99 -11.21
CA ARG A 420 8.11 1.82 -11.72
C ARG A 420 7.64 2.70 -12.86
N ASP A 421 6.83 2.15 -13.74
CA ASP A 421 6.24 2.87 -14.86
C ASP A 421 5.24 3.90 -14.37
N LEU A 422 4.47 3.57 -13.32
CA LEU A 422 3.66 4.54 -12.59
C LEU A 422 4.50 5.73 -12.11
N ASP A 423 5.66 5.48 -11.51
CA ASP A 423 6.53 6.54 -10.98
C ASP A 423 7.13 7.40 -12.10
N THR A 424 7.61 6.77 -13.19
CA THR A 424 8.27 7.47 -14.29
C THR A 424 7.28 8.20 -15.21
N PHE A 425 6.17 7.55 -15.57
CA PHE A 425 5.35 7.98 -16.71
C PHE A 425 4.00 8.61 -16.34
N PHE A 426 3.44 8.34 -15.15
CA PHE A 426 2.19 8.97 -14.73
C PHE A 426 2.43 10.41 -14.28
N GLY A 427 1.99 11.38 -15.08
CA GLY A 427 2.10 12.80 -14.78
C GLY A 427 1.16 13.26 -13.65
N GLY A 428 1.63 14.20 -12.84
CA GLY A 428 0.84 14.81 -11.78
C GLY A 428 -0.30 15.68 -12.31
N SER A 429 -1.36 15.83 -11.52
CA SER A 429 -2.51 16.66 -11.88
C SER A 429 -3.27 17.18 -10.66
N ARG A 430 -4.16 18.14 -10.88
CA ARG A 430 -5.07 18.65 -9.84
C ARG A 430 -6.27 17.72 -9.54
N LEU A 431 -6.46 16.67 -10.34
CA LEU A 431 -7.48 15.67 -10.06
C LEU A 431 -7.06 14.82 -8.85
N PRO A 432 -7.97 14.58 -7.89
CA PRO A 432 -7.68 13.70 -6.76
C PRO A 432 -7.68 12.23 -7.24
N ILE A 433 -6.50 11.71 -7.53
CA ILE A 433 -6.25 10.29 -7.86
C ILE A 433 -5.50 9.67 -6.69
N ARG A 434 -6.00 8.56 -6.18
CA ARG A 434 -5.34 7.78 -5.13
C ARG A 434 -4.47 6.67 -5.74
N PHE A 435 -3.26 6.51 -5.22
CA PHE A 435 -2.33 5.48 -5.67
C PHE A 435 -2.14 4.43 -4.60
N LEU A 436 -2.27 3.15 -4.96
CA LEU A 436 -2.06 2.02 -4.07
C LEU A 436 -1.10 1.00 -4.70
N ALA A 437 -0.36 0.30 -3.86
CA ALA A 437 0.48 -0.84 -4.22
C ALA A 437 0.86 -1.64 -2.97
N ASN A 438 1.35 -2.87 -3.14
CA ASN A 438 1.92 -3.68 -2.07
C ASN A 438 3.43 -3.43 -2.00
N ARG A 439 3.88 -2.43 -1.22
CA ARG A 439 5.29 -1.99 -1.15
C ARG A 439 5.96 -2.26 0.20
N GLY A 440 5.38 -3.08 1.05
CA GLY A 440 6.02 -3.55 2.28
C GLY A 440 7.17 -4.52 2.00
N ALA A 441 6.82 -5.69 1.48
CA ALA A 441 7.77 -6.71 1.02
C ALA A 441 7.95 -6.70 -0.51
N SER A 442 7.06 -6.01 -1.22
CA SER A 442 7.11 -5.84 -2.68
C SER A 442 6.99 -7.15 -3.49
N GLY A 443 6.26 -8.14 -2.97
CA GLY A 443 5.97 -9.40 -3.66
C GLY A 443 5.03 -9.22 -4.85
N ILE A 444 5.04 -10.17 -5.79
CA ILE A 444 4.11 -10.21 -6.93
C ILE A 444 2.84 -11.00 -6.61
N ASP A 445 2.79 -11.63 -5.46
CA ASP A 445 1.67 -12.39 -4.93
C ASP A 445 0.58 -11.48 -4.33
N GLY A 446 -0.67 -11.93 -4.36
CA GLY A 446 -1.79 -11.26 -3.70
C GLY A 446 -2.19 -9.89 -4.26
N VAL A 447 -1.68 -9.48 -5.42
CA VAL A 447 -1.93 -8.15 -6.00
C VAL A 447 -3.38 -7.99 -6.46
N VAL A 448 -3.94 -9.01 -7.15
CA VAL A 448 -5.35 -9.04 -7.57
C VAL A 448 -6.26 -8.99 -6.35
N SER A 449 -5.98 -9.83 -5.35
CA SER A 449 -6.75 -9.90 -4.11
C SER A 449 -6.72 -8.56 -3.35
N SER A 450 -5.56 -7.91 -3.25
CA SER A 450 -5.44 -6.59 -2.60
C SER A 450 -6.23 -5.51 -3.34
N ALA A 451 -6.16 -5.48 -4.67
CA ALA A 451 -6.94 -4.53 -5.47
C ALA A 451 -8.45 -4.74 -5.30
N LEU A 452 -8.92 -6.00 -5.34
CA LEU A 452 -10.33 -6.32 -5.10
C LEU A 452 -10.77 -6.01 -3.66
N GLY A 453 -9.88 -6.18 -2.67
CA GLY A 453 -10.12 -5.75 -1.30
C GLY A 453 -10.26 -4.24 -1.17
N ALA A 454 -9.46 -3.50 -1.90
CA ALA A 454 -9.57 -2.04 -1.97
C ALA A 454 -10.90 -1.59 -2.59
N SER A 455 -11.34 -2.22 -3.69
CA SER A 455 -12.67 -1.98 -4.28
C SER A 455 -13.79 -2.28 -3.28
N ALA A 456 -13.73 -3.43 -2.59
CA ALA A 456 -14.72 -3.81 -1.58
C ALA A 456 -14.82 -2.83 -0.40
N ALA A 457 -13.79 -2.04 -0.16
CA ALA A 457 -13.74 -0.98 0.85
C ALA A 457 -14.23 0.39 0.35
N GLY A 458 -14.75 0.47 -0.88
CA GLY A 458 -15.31 1.69 -1.45
C GLY A 458 -14.32 2.54 -2.25
N SER A 459 -13.17 2.00 -2.66
CA SER A 459 -12.25 2.66 -3.59
C SER A 459 -12.69 2.44 -5.04
N GLU A 460 -13.75 3.13 -5.45
CA GLU A 460 -14.27 3.04 -6.81
C GLU A 460 -14.36 4.44 -7.46
N PRO A 461 -14.10 4.54 -8.77
CA PRO A 461 -13.61 3.48 -9.64
C PRO A 461 -12.17 3.06 -9.32
N LEU A 462 -11.95 1.75 -9.35
CA LEU A 462 -10.62 1.15 -9.13
C LEU A 462 -10.06 0.60 -10.44
N VAL A 463 -8.83 1.00 -10.77
CA VAL A 463 -8.07 0.48 -11.89
C VAL A 463 -6.81 -0.19 -11.35
N LEU A 464 -6.61 -1.46 -11.70
CA LEU A 464 -5.40 -2.24 -11.41
C LEU A 464 -4.55 -2.37 -12.68
N VAL A 465 -3.29 -1.95 -12.63
CA VAL A 465 -2.30 -2.29 -13.68
C VAL A 465 -1.36 -3.36 -13.13
N ILE A 466 -1.29 -4.51 -13.81
CA ILE A 466 -0.59 -5.69 -13.32
C ILE A 466 0.10 -6.45 -14.47
N GLY A 467 1.31 -6.97 -14.21
CA GLY A 467 1.99 -7.86 -15.15
C GLY A 467 1.42 -9.29 -15.12
N ASP A 468 1.66 -10.04 -16.19
CA ASP A 468 1.16 -11.38 -16.43
C ASP A 468 1.55 -12.41 -15.36
N LEU A 469 2.82 -12.46 -14.94
CA LEU A 469 3.25 -13.37 -13.87
C LEU A 469 2.58 -13.05 -12.53
N SER A 470 2.43 -11.78 -12.21
CA SER A 470 1.75 -11.36 -10.98
C SER A 470 0.25 -11.68 -11.03
N PHE A 471 -0.38 -11.50 -12.19
CA PHE A 471 -1.78 -11.87 -12.42
C PHE A 471 -1.98 -13.38 -12.29
N TYR A 472 -1.12 -14.18 -12.97
CA TYR A 472 -1.13 -15.65 -12.86
C TYR A 472 -0.97 -16.11 -11.40
N HIS A 473 -0.05 -15.47 -10.66
CA HIS A 473 0.24 -15.83 -9.26
C HIS A 473 -0.95 -15.67 -8.32
N ASP A 474 -1.91 -14.79 -8.62
CA ASP A 474 -3.05 -14.46 -7.76
C ASP A 474 -4.42 -14.55 -8.47
N MET A 475 -4.51 -15.35 -9.54
CA MET A 475 -5.79 -15.56 -10.25
C MET A 475 -6.90 -16.11 -9.35
N ASN A 476 -6.57 -16.88 -8.31
CA ASN A 476 -7.55 -17.40 -7.35
C ASN A 476 -8.32 -16.26 -6.65
N GLY A 477 -7.69 -15.09 -6.49
CA GLY A 477 -8.33 -13.89 -5.96
C GLY A 477 -9.52 -13.39 -6.78
N LEU A 478 -9.56 -13.67 -8.09
CA LEU A 478 -10.66 -13.28 -8.97
C LEU A 478 -12.02 -13.89 -8.57
N LEU A 479 -12.02 -15.00 -7.84
CA LEU A 479 -13.27 -15.59 -7.33
C LEU A 479 -14.01 -14.61 -6.40
N ALA A 480 -13.29 -13.74 -5.68
CA ALA A 480 -13.88 -12.74 -4.81
C ALA A 480 -14.75 -11.74 -5.60
N ALA A 481 -14.35 -11.37 -6.81
CA ALA A 481 -15.13 -10.47 -7.68
C ALA A 481 -16.55 -11.01 -7.91
N LYS A 482 -16.65 -12.27 -8.30
CA LYS A 482 -17.93 -12.94 -8.54
C LYS A 482 -18.75 -13.15 -7.27
N ARG A 483 -18.10 -13.58 -6.17
CA ARG A 483 -18.79 -13.88 -4.91
C ARG A 483 -19.36 -12.65 -4.23
N HIS A 484 -18.69 -11.53 -4.36
CA HIS A 484 -19.01 -10.31 -3.63
C HIS A 484 -19.56 -9.19 -4.52
N GLY A 485 -19.69 -9.42 -5.84
CA GLY A 485 -20.24 -8.45 -6.78
C GLY A 485 -19.39 -7.19 -6.86
N LEU A 486 -18.05 -7.34 -7.00
CA LEU A 486 -17.13 -6.23 -7.00
C LEU A 486 -16.91 -5.65 -8.40
N ASN A 487 -16.56 -4.37 -8.46
CA ASN A 487 -16.23 -3.65 -9.68
C ASN A 487 -14.73 -3.34 -9.70
N ALA A 488 -14.08 -3.55 -10.83
CA ALA A 488 -12.71 -3.12 -11.07
C ALA A 488 -12.38 -3.17 -12.57
N THR A 489 -11.50 -2.31 -13.04
CA THR A 489 -10.82 -2.45 -14.33
C THR A 489 -9.43 -3.01 -14.08
N ILE A 490 -9.13 -4.18 -14.64
CA ILE A 490 -7.80 -4.80 -14.57
C ILE A 490 -7.13 -4.63 -15.93
N ILE A 491 -6.04 -3.89 -15.96
CA ILE A 491 -5.18 -3.75 -17.14
C ILE A 491 -4.02 -4.73 -16.96
N LEU A 492 -4.09 -5.81 -17.74
CA LEU A 492 -3.10 -6.86 -17.76
C LEU A 492 -2.04 -6.55 -18.81
N VAL A 493 -0.84 -6.21 -18.36
CA VAL A 493 0.33 -6.06 -19.22
C VAL A 493 0.96 -7.45 -19.40
N ASN A 494 0.77 -8.02 -20.58
CA ASN A 494 1.23 -9.36 -20.91
C ASN A 494 2.43 -9.27 -21.86
N ASN A 495 3.63 -9.47 -21.32
CA ASN A 495 4.87 -9.54 -22.09
C ASN A 495 5.47 -10.96 -22.12
N ASP A 496 4.66 -11.95 -21.80
CA ASP A 496 5.01 -13.37 -21.75
C ASP A 496 6.20 -13.66 -20.84
N GLY A 497 6.17 -13.08 -19.59
CA GLY A 497 7.15 -13.46 -18.59
C GLY A 497 7.73 -12.36 -17.71
N GLY A 498 8.95 -12.59 -17.25
CA GLY A 498 9.65 -11.74 -16.26
C GLY A 498 10.28 -10.48 -16.86
N GLY A 499 9.47 -9.51 -17.33
CA GLY A 499 9.93 -8.30 -18.03
C GLY A 499 11.00 -7.49 -17.29
N ILE A 500 10.90 -7.37 -15.96
CA ILE A 500 11.89 -6.61 -15.17
C ILE A 500 13.31 -7.16 -15.30
N PHE A 501 13.48 -8.47 -15.48
CA PHE A 501 14.81 -9.07 -15.57
C PHE A 501 15.56 -8.66 -16.83
N SER A 502 14.82 -8.24 -17.88
CA SER A 502 15.41 -7.70 -19.11
C SER A 502 16.11 -6.34 -18.91
N PHE A 503 15.83 -5.63 -17.81
CA PHE A 503 16.50 -4.38 -17.39
C PHE A 503 17.68 -4.60 -16.44
N LEU A 504 18.00 -5.85 -16.11
CA LEU A 504 18.99 -6.20 -15.10
C LEU A 504 20.19 -6.92 -15.74
N PRO A 505 21.37 -6.97 -15.09
CA PRO A 505 22.58 -7.61 -15.64
C PRO A 505 22.36 -9.08 -16.03
N GLN A 506 21.35 -9.75 -15.47
CA GLN A 506 20.99 -11.14 -15.85
C GLN A 506 20.59 -11.26 -17.32
N ALA A 507 20.13 -10.19 -17.97
CA ALA A 507 19.80 -10.17 -19.40
C ALA A 507 21.01 -10.48 -20.30
N GLU A 508 22.22 -10.24 -19.81
CA GLU A 508 23.46 -10.55 -20.52
C GLU A 508 23.79 -12.06 -20.53
N GLN A 509 23.14 -12.86 -19.66
CA GLN A 509 23.30 -14.32 -19.56
C GLN A 509 22.37 -15.03 -20.55
N SER A 510 22.61 -14.84 -21.86
CA SER A 510 21.66 -15.20 -22.93
C SER A 510 21.31 -16.69 -23.00
N GLU A 511 22.22 -17.60 -22.58
CA GLU A 511 22.01 -19.06 -22.67
C GLU A 511 20.91 -19.55 -21.70
N HIS A 512 20.77 -18.93 -20.52
CA HIS A 512 19.85 -19.39 -19.48
C HIS A 512 18.77 -18.34 -19.12
N PHE A 513 18.78 -17.20 -19.78
CA PHE A 513 17.92 -16.08 -19.41
C PHE A 513 16.44 -16.45 -19.51
N GLU A 514 16.01 -17.03 -20.63
CA GLU A 514 14.60 -17.35 -20.85
C GLU A 514 14.09 -18.43 -19.89
N GLU A 515 14.92 -19.41 -19.56
CA GLU A 515 14.53 -20.49 -18.64
C GLU A 515 14.43 -20.01 -17.18
N LEU A 516 15.39 -19.19 -16.71
CA LEU A 516 15.54 -18.87 -15.29
C LEU A 516 14.90 -17.53 -14.90
N PHE A 517 14.77 -16.60 -15.82
CA PHE A 517 14.34 -15.23 -15.56
C PHE A 517 13.22 -14.76 -16.47
N GLY A 518 13.34 -14.93 -17.77
CA GLY A 518 12.30 -14.59 -18.74
C GLY A 518 11.04 -15.40 -18.52
N THR A 519 11.18 -16.70 -18.29
CA THR A 519 10.12 -17.65 -17.96
C THR A 519 8.85 -17.49 -18.81
N PRO A 520 8.97 -17.56 -20.15
CA PRO A 520 7.81 -17.43 -21.03
C PRO A 520 6.79 -18.54 -20.73
N HIS A 521 5.53 -18.17 -20.58
CA HIS A 521 4.49 -19.09 -20.14
C HIS A 521 3.49 -19.48 -21.25
N GLY A 522 3.35 -18.69 -22.31
CA GLY A 522 2.44 -18.96 -23.44
C GLY A 522 0.96 -19.05 -23.07
N LEU A 523 0.52 -18.46 -21.95
CA LEU A 523 -0.86 -18.54 -21.48
C LEU A 523 -1.79 -17.58 -22.23
N ASP A 524 -3.02 -18.04 -22.52
CA ASP A 524 -4.11 -17.19 -22.98
C ASP A 524 -5.04 -16.84 -21.79
N PHE A 525 -4.93 -15.62 -21.31
CA PHE A 525 -5.70 -15.14 -20.15
C PHE A 525 -7.20 -14.90 -20.44
N ARG A 526 -7.64 -15.02 -21.69
CA ARG A 526 -9.07 -15.07 -22.02
C ARG A 526 -9.75 -16.22 -21.28
N HIS A 527 -9.08 -17.37 -21.17
CA HIS A 527 -9.62 -18.53 -20.44
C HIS A 527 -9.76 -18.27 -18.94
N ALA A 528 -8.87 -17.49 -18.36
CA ALA A 528 -9.02 -17.05 -16.97
C ALA A 528 -10.24 -16.12 -16.82
N ALA A 529 -10.43 -15.16 -17.73
CA ALA A 529 -11.60 -14.30 -17.71
C ALA A 529 -12.90 -15.11 -17.84
N GLU A 530 -12.97 -16.07 -18.76
CA GLU A 530 -14.12 -16.96 -18.95
C GLU A 530 -14.41 -17.79 -17.68
N MET A 531 -13.38 -18.38 -17.05
CA MET A 531 -13.51 -19.18 -15.84
C MET A 531 -14.14 -18.41 -14.68
N TYR A 532 -13.74 -17.16 -14.49
CA TYR A 532 -14.24 -16.32 -13.40
C TYR A 532 -15.44 -15.45 -13.80
N GLY A 533 -15.85 -15.47 -15.08
CA GLY A 533 -16.99 -14.71 -15.60
C GLY A 533 -16.71 -13.21 -15.69
N LEU A 534 -15.48 -12.83 -16.05
CA LEU A 534 -15.07 -11.47 -16.30
C LEU A 534 -15.34 -11.07 -17.76
N ALA A 535 -15.62 -9.81 -18.00
CA ALA A 535 -15.54 -9.28 -19.36
C ALA A 535 -14.08 -9.17 -19.79
N TYR A 536 -13.78 -9.58 -21.02
CA TYR A 536 -12.42 -9.58 -21.54
C TYR A 536 -12.31 -8.81 -22.85
N ARG A 537 -11.23 -8.02 -22.95
CA ARG A 537 -10.89 -7.29 -24.19
C ARG A 537 -9.38 -7.27 -24.38
N HIS A 538 -8.91 -7.70 -25.54
CA HIS A 538 -7.56 -7.47 -26.02
C HIS A 538 -7.51 -6.17 -26.82
N VAL A 539 -6.47 -5.35 -26.61
CA VAL A 539 -6.27 -4.05 -27.30
C VAL A 539 -4.90 -4.01 -27.96
N GLU A 540 -4.84 -3.48 -29.19
CA GLU A 540 -3.64 -3.44 -30.02
C GLU A 540 -3.03 -2.05 -30.15
N GLY A 541 -3.83 -0.99 -29.93
CA GLY A 541 -3.38 0.40 -30.09
C GLY A 541 -3.97 1.35 -29.07
N PRO A 542 -3.41 2.58 -28.97
CA PRO A 542 -3.79 3.57 -27.97
C PRO A 542 -5.27 3.97 -28.03
N ASP A 543 -5.86 4.06 -29.24
CA ASP A 543 -7.28 4.41 -29.40
C ASP A 543 -8.21 3.33 -28.85
N GLN A 544 -7.89 2.06 -29.12
CA GLN A 544 -8.65 0.93 -28.57
C GLN A 544 -8.49 0.86 -27.05
N PHE A 545 -7.29 1.14 -26.54
CA PHE A 545 -7.03 1.19 -25.11
C PHE A 545 -7.86 2.28 -24.44
N ARG A 546 -7.83 3.52 -24.96
CA ARG A 546 -8.62 4.64 -24.44
C ARG A 546 -10.13 4.33 -24.42
N ALA A 547 -10.64 3.74 -25.49
CA ALA A 547 -12.05 3.35 -25.58
C ALA A 547 -12.38 2.26 -24.53
N ALA A 548 -11.54 1.21 -24.45
CA ALA A 548 -11.74 0.11 -23.51
C ALA A 548 -11.73 0.59 -22.05
N VAL A 549 -10.80 1.46 -21.67
CA VAL A 549 -10.71 2.00 -20.30
C VAL A 549 -11.93 2.84 -19.95
N ARG A 550 -12.35 3.76 -20.84
CA ARG A 550 -13.56 4.60 -20.61
C ARG A 550 -14.81 3.76 -20.41
N GLU A 551 -15.01 2.77 -21.27
CA GLU A 551 -16.17 1.87 -21.17
C GLU A 551 -16.12 1.02 -19.88
N SER A 552 -14.93 0.57 -19.46
CA SER A 552 -14.78 -0.33 -18.31
C SER A 552 -14.93 0.37 -16.96
N ILE A 553 -14.56 1.65 -16.85
CA ILE A 553 -14.65 2.42 -15.59
C ILE A 553 -16.11 2.53 -15.12
N ASP A 554 -17.05 2.64 -16.04
CA ASP A 554 -18.48 2.77 -15.76
C ASP A 554 -19.24 1.43 -15.81
N ALA A 555 -18.57 0.36 -16.24
CA ALA A 555 -19.18 -0.95 -16.40
C ALA A 555 -19.28 -1.72 -15.07
N PRO A 556 -20.39 -2.45 -14.83
CA PRO A 556 -20.51 -3.29 -13.65
C PRO A 556 -19.62 -4.53 -13.77
N GLY A 557 -19.15 -5.02 -12.61
CA GLY A 557 -18.30 -6.21 -12.51
C GLY A 557 -16.84 -5.91 -12.82
N VAL A 558 -16.04 -6.97 -12.94
CA VAL A 558 -14.62 -6.84 -13.24
C VAL A 558 -14.39 -6.95 -14.74
N GLN A 559 -13.68 -5.98 -15.28
CA GLN A 559 -13.29 -5.88 -16.68
C GLN A 559 -11.79 -6.18 -16.81
N LEU A 560 -11.40 -7.12 -17.66
CA LEU A 560 -10.01 -7.47 -17.96
C LEU A 560 -9.62 -6.93 -19.34
N ILE A 561 -8.72 -5.96 -19.37
CA ILE A 561 -8.15 -5.38 -20.58
C ILE A 561 -6.72 -5.90 -20.72
N GLU A 562 -6.44 -6.71 -21.74
CA GLU A 562 -5.11 -7.24 -22.01
C GLU A 562 -4.38 -6.35 -23.01
N VAL A 563 -3.18 -5.90 -22.61
CA VAL A 563 -2.20 -5.19 -23.43
C VAL A 563 -1.00 -6.13 -23.63
N ARG A 564 -0.76 -6.56 -24.85
CA ARG A 564 0.38 -7.42 -25.19
C ARG A 564 1.57 -6.57 -25.61
N THR A 565 2.72 -6.85 -25.03
CA THR A 565 3.98 -6.15 -25.31
C THR A 565 5.11 -7.16 -25.54
N ASP A 566 6.24 -6.65 -26.04
CA ASP A 566 7.47 -7.44 -26.18
C ASP A 566 8.53 -6.95 -25.18
N ARG A 567 9.15 -7.85 -24.44
CA ARG A 567 10.12 -7.52 -23.38
C ARG A 567 11.35 -6.77 -23.90
N ARG A 568 11.87 -7.11 -25.07
CA ARG A 568 13.06 -6.44 -25.66
C ARG A 568 12.70 -5.08 -26.20
N ALA A 569 11.59 -4.97 -26.94
CA ALA A 569 11.09 -3.69 -27.42
C ALA A 569 10.81 -2.73 -26.26
N ASN A 570 10.26 -3.25 -25.16
CA ASN A 570 10.00 -2.45 -23.95
C ASN A 570 11.28 -1.89 -23.32
N VAL A 571 12.38 -2.66 -23.26
CA VAL A 571 13.69 -2.16 -22.76
C VAL A 571 14.19 -1.03 -23.64
N LEU A 572 14.21 -1.22 -24.97
CA LEU A 572 14.68 -0.20 -25.91
C LEU A 572 13.86 1.08 -25.82
N LEU A 573 12.54 0.97 -25.74
CA LEU A 573 11.66 2.13 -25.60
C LEU A 573 11.92 2.89 -24.29
N HIS A 574 12.11 2.20 -23.17
CA HIS A 574 12.47 2.83 -21.91
C HIS A 574 13.79 3.60 -21.99
N GLU A 575 14.82 2.99 -22.58
CA GLU A 575 16.13 3.63 -22.76
C GLU A 575 16.04 4.89 -23.63
N GLU A 576 15.26 4.84 -24.71
CA GLU A 576 14.99 5.99 -25.56
C GLU A 576 14.26 7.10 -24.82
N LEU A 577 13.20 6.75 -24.06
CA LEU A 577 12.42 7.69 -23.25
C LEU A 577 13.28 8.35 -22.17
N TRP A 578 14.08 7.59 -21.42
CA TRP A 578 14.99 8.15 -20.41
C TRP A 578 16.06 9.05 -21.02
N SER A 579 16.61 8.65 -22.18
CA SER A 579 17.57 9.47 -22.92
C SER A 579 16.93 10.77 -23.42
N ALA A 580 15.72 10.73 -23.97
CA ALA A 580 15.01 11.91 -24.44
C ALA A 580 14.72 12.88 -23.28
N ALA A 581 14.19 12.37 -22.16
CA ALA A 581 13.93 13.17 -20.96
C ALA A 581 15.21 13.81 -20.40
N SER A 582 16.31 13.04 -20.31
CA SER A 582 17.59 13.55 -19.81
C SER A 582 18.19 14.62 -20.74
N ARG A 583 18.11 14.44 -22.07
CA ARG A 583 18.57 15.46 -23.03
C ARG A 583 17.75 16.74 -22.93
N ALA A 584 16.43 16.62 -22.85
CA ALA A 584 15.53 17.78 -22.75
C ALA A 584 15.71 18.54 -21.42
N ALA A 585 15.96 17.82 -20.31
CA ALA A 585 16.23 18.43 -19.03
C ALA A 585 17.57 19.20 -18.97
N ARG A 586 18.54 18.89 -19.85
CA ARG A 586 19.81 19.61 -19.96
C ARG A 586 19.74 20.88 -20.82
N ALA A 587 18.65 21.07 -21.56
CA ALA A 587 18.56 22.25 -22.45
C ALA A 587 18.78 23.53 -21.62
N PRO A 588 19.52 24.49 -22.16
CA PRO A 588 19.80 25.75 -21.45
C PRO A 588 18.48 26.47 -21.18
N ILE A 589 18.38 27.05 -19.99
CA ILE A 589 17.24 27.89 -19.57
C ILE A 589 17.02 28.94 -20.65
N THR A 590 15.92 28.84 -21.37
CA THR A 590 15.54 29.90 -22.31
C THR A 590 15.13 31.11 -21.47
N PRO A 591 15.78 32.29 -21.63
CA PRO A 591 15.51 33.45 -20.77
C PRO A 591 14.09 33.97 -20.83
#